data_d296a4abbc0f5251f6de829d65594043
#
_entry.id   d296a4abbc0f5251f6de829d65594043
#
_cell.length_a   1.000
_cell.length_b   1.000
_cell.length_c   1.000
_cell.angle_alpha   90.00
_cell.angle_beta   90.00
_cell.angle_gamma   90.00
#
_symmetry.space_group_name_H-M   'P 1'
#
loop_
_entity.id
_entity.type
_entity.pdbx_description
1 polymer ?
#
loop_
_entity_poly.entity_id
_entity_poly.type
_entity_poly.pdbx_seq_one_letter_code
_entity_poly.pdbx_strand_id
1 'polypeptide(L)'
;AASAMIANDIPRAERLLKSQLKKAPTDVPAIRMLAEVAVRCGNNDDAEKLLERCLDLAPSFTAARFNYATLLHRLNKSSQALVEIEQLLLVSPSNPSYRNLTAVILSRVGDYERSSSMYAQLLDEYPANAKIWLSYGHVLKTEGRQEECIEAYRNSIERNPSFGEAYWSLANLKTFRFSKKDMTAMNLQVQKDTLTQEDRIQFEFALGKAAEDKADYELSFEHYDQGNSLHREGIRYDADGNTARTDRLKRKFTSEFLKDRTGSGHDTAAPIFIVGMPRSGSTLLEQILASHSLVEGTTELPDIISMALEMSAEGDAND
;
A
#
# COMPACT_ATOMS: atom_id res chain seq x y z
N ALA A 1 -27.29 -4.06 11.27
CA ALA A 1 -25.84 -4.04 11.09
C ALA A 1 -25.43 -3.13 9.91
N ALA A 2 -25.96 -3.34 8.70
CA ALA A 2 -25.59 -2.54 7.52
C ALA A 2 -25.73 -1.03 7.75
N SER A 3 -26.85 -0.56 8.33
CA SER A 3 -27.06 0.85 8.65
C SER A 3 -26.02 1.39 9.66
N ALA A 4 -25.58 0.57 10.61
CA ALA A 4 -24.54 0.96 11.56
C ALA A 4 -23.17 1.07 10.87
N MET A 5 -22.87 0.16 9.92
CA MET A 5 -21.64 0.26 9.11
C MET A 5 -21.60 1.51 8.23
N ILE A 6 -22.73 1.87 7.62
CA ILE A 6 -22.87 3.10 6.82
C ILE A 6 -22.69 4.34 7.69
N ALA A 7 -23.25 4.33 8.92
CA ALA A 7 -23.08 5.40 9.90
C ALA A 7 -21.70 5.40 10.59
N ASN A 8 -20.78 4.52 10.20
CA ASN A 8 -19.48 4.30 10.82
C ASN A 8 -19.52 4.00 12.33
N ASP A 9 -20.67 3.48 12.83
CA ASP A 9 -20.82 3.00 14.20
C ASP A 9 -20.35 1.52 14.28
N ILE A 10 -19.03 1.35 14.23
CA ILE A 10 -18.37 0.04 14.17
C ILE A 10 -18.68 -0.83 15.39
N PRO A 11 -18.65 -0.32 16.66
CA PRO A 11 -18.98 -1.13 17.83
C PRO A 11 -20.43 -1.65 17.81
N ARG A 12 -21.36 -0.86 17.31
CA ARG A 12 -22.76 -1.27 17.17
C ARG A 12 -22.94 -2.30 16.07
N ALA A 13 -22.25 -2.12 14.92
CA ALA A 13 -22.28 -3.09 13.83
C ALA A 13 -21.78 -4.46 14.30
N GLU A 14 -20.65 -4.50 15.00
CA GLU A 14 -20.04 -5.72 15.54
C GLU A 14 -21.00 -6.45 16.50
N ARG A 15 -21.58 -5.76 17.47
CA ARG A 15 -22.53 -6.36 18.42
C ARG A 15 -23.73 -6.99 17.71
N LEU A 16 -24.30 -6.29 16.72
CA LEU A 16 -25.45 -6.78 15.97
C LEU A 16 -25.09 -8.03 15.14
N LEU A 17 -23.93 -8.03 14.48
CA LEU A 17 -23.44 -9.16 13.67
C LEU A 17 -23.12 -10.37 14.54
N LYS A 18 -22.42 -10.19 15.67
CA LYS A 18 -22.16 -11.27 16.64
C LYS A 18 -23.47 -11.84 17.21
N SER A 19 -24.47 -10.99 17.48
CA SER A 19 -25.80 -11.46 17.95
C SER A 19 -26.53 -12.25 16.86
N GLN A 20 -26.44 -11.84 15.59
CA GLN A 20 -27.01 -12.56 14.46
C GLN A 20 -26.35 -13.93 14.28
N LEU A 21 -25.02 -13.98 14.31
CA LEU A 21 -24.26 -15.22 14.13
C LEU A 21 -24.42 -16.22 15.30
N LYS A 22 -24.76 -15.75 16.50
CA LYS A 22 -25.17 -16.66 17.59
C LYS A 22 -26.47 -17.41 17.28
N LYS A 23 -27.40 -16.79 16.53
CA LYS A 23 -28.69 -17.38 16.14
C LYS A 23 -28.59 -18.17 14.83
N ALA A 24 -27.78 -17.72 13.90
CA ALA A 24 -27.55 -18.30 12.59
C ALA A 24 -26.04 -18.34 12.27
N PRO A 25 -25.31 -19.37 12.75
CA PRO A 25 -23.84 -19.45 12.63
C PRO A 25 -23.32 -19.58 11.18
N THR A 26 -24.21 -19.91 10.24
CA THR A 26 -23.91 -20.07 8.80
C THR A 26 -24.49 -18.94 7.97
N ASP A 27 -24.88 -17.82 8.55
CA ASP A 27 -25.35 -16.64 7.83
C ASP A 27 -24.17 -15.98 7.10
N VAL A 28 -23.95 -16.41 5.86
CA VAL A 28 -22.82 -16.00 5.01
C VAL A 28 -22.73 -14.48 4.82
N PRO A 29 -23.82 -13.75 4.53
CA PRO A 29 -23.78 -12.28 4.52
C PRO A 29 -23.34 -11.66 5.84
N ALA A 30 -23.78 -12.20 7.00
CA ALA A 30 -23.38 -11.70 8.30
C ALA A 30 -21.89 -11.97 8.61
N ILE A 31 -21.37 -13.15 8.21
CA ILE A 31 -19.94 -13.48 8.33
C ILE A 31 -19.11 -12.50 7.52
N ARG A 32 -19.45 -12.25 6.24
CA ARG A 32 -18.75 -11.30 5.38
C ARG A 32 -18.74 -9.88 5.98
N MET A 33 -19.89 -9.42 6.49
CA MET A 33 -19.98 -8.10 7.12
C MET A 33 -19.15 -8.01 8.41
N LEU A 34 -19.07 -9.10 9.19
CA LEU A 34 -18.22 -9.14 10.37
C LEU A 34 -16.74 -9.11 10.00
N ALA A 35 -16.33 -9.77 8.90
CA ALA A 35 -14.98 -9.66 8.37
C ALA A 35 -14.65 -8.22 7.96
N GLU A 36 -15.58 -7.50 7.32
CA GLU A 36 -15.38 -6.07 6.98
C GLU A 36 -15.22 -5.20 8.24
N VAL A 37 -15.98 -5.48 9.30
CA VAL A 37 -15.81 -4.84 10.61
C VAL A 37 -14.42 -5.13 11.18
N ALA A 38 -13.97 -6.38 11.15
CA ALA A 38 -12.65 -6.77 11.62
C ALA A 38 -11.52 -6.03 10.88
N VAL A 39 -11.63 -5.91 9.54
CA VAL A 39 -10.69 -5.12 8.72
C VAL A 39 -10.65 -3.65 9.15
N ARG A 40 -11.80 -3.04 9.43
CA ARG A 40 -11.87 -1.63 9.89
C ARG A 40 -11.29 -1.43 11.30
N CYS A 41 -11.32 -2.49 12.13
CA CYS A 41 -10.68 -2.50 13.45
C CYS A 41 -9.19 -2.86 13.42
N GLY A 42 -8.62 -3.21 12.26
CA GLY A 42 -7.24 -3.67 12.13
C GLY A 42 -7.02 -5.15 12.49
N ASN A 43 -8.09 -5.89 12.82
CA ASN A 43 -8.03 -7.32 13.18
C ASN A 43 -8.02 -8.18 11.89
N ASN A 44 -6.91 -8.13 11.17
CA ASN A 44 -6.81 -8.75 9.85
C ASN A 44 -6.86 -10.29 9.90
N ASP A 45 -6.30 -10.92 10.93
CA ASP A 45 -6.30 -12.39 11.09
C ASP A 45 -7.73 -12.92 11.30
N ASP A 46 -8.53 -12.23 12.12
CA ASP A 46 -9.94 -12.58 12.29
C ASP A 46 -10.73 -12.37 10.99
N ALA A 47 -10.42 -11.30 10.25
CA ALA A 47 -11.06 -11.03 8.97
C ALA A 47 -10.73 -12.10 7.94
N GLU A 48 -9.48 -12.57 7.86
CA GLU A 48 -9.03 -13.63 6.97
C GLU A 48 -9.81 -14.93 7.25
N LYS A 49 -9.81 -15.40 8.50
CA LYS A 49 -10.54 -16.60 8.93
C LYS A 49 -12.05 -16.52 8.65
N LEU A 50 -12.64 -15.33 8.84
CA LEU A 50 -14.06 -15.12 8.55
C LEU A 50 -14.35 -15.19 7.04
N LEU A 51 -13.49 -14.65 6.20
CA LEU A 51 -13.66 -14.69 4.74
C LEU A 51 -13.40 -16.10 4.19
N GLU A 52 -12.41 -16.82 4.68
CA GLU A 52 -12.20 -18.24 4.36
C GLU A 52 -13.45 -19.04 4.69
N ARG A 53 -13.96 -18.94 5.93
CA ARG A 53 -15.19 -19.62 6.33
C ARG A 53 -16.38 -19.21 5.46
N CYS A 54 -16.46 -17.95 5.04
CA CYS A 54 -17.51 -17.47 4.16
C CYS A 54 -17.47 -18.18 2.81
N LEU A 55 -16.28 -18.40 2.26
CA LEU A 55 -16.06 -19.08 0.99
C LEU A 55 -16.21 -20.60 1.10
N ASP A 56 -15.89 -21.21 2.25
CA ASP A 56 -16.18 -22.62 2.51
C ASP A 56 -17.70 -22.90 2.50
N LEU A 57 -18.48 -22.00 3.10
CA LEU A 57 -19.94 -22.12 3.15
C LEU A 57 -20.62 -21.76 1.82
N ALA A 58 -20.04 -20.83 1.06
CA ALA A 58 -20.58 -20.33 -0.18
C ALA A 58 -19.46 -20.00 -1.19
N PRO A 59 -18.89 -21.00 -1.87
CA PRO A 59 -17.75 -20.81 -2.81
C PRO A 59 -18.06 -19.87 -3.98
N SER A 60 -19.32 -19.72 -4.36
CA SER A 60 -19.76 -18.82 -5.45
C SER A 60 -20.05 -17.38 -4.98
N PHE A 61 -19.84 -17.05 -3.71
CA PHE A 61 -20.16 -15.71 -3.20
C PHE A 61 -19.10 -14.68 -3.59
N THR A 62 -19.27 -14.09 -4.76
CA THR A 62 -18.31 -13.16 -5.39
C THR A 62 -17.94 -11.98 -4.52
N ALA A 63 -18.87 -11.44 -3.72
CA ALA A 63 -18.59 -10.31 -2.83
C ALA A 63 -17.62 -10.68 -1.68
N ALA A 64 -17.72 -11.91 -1.13
CA ALA A 64 -16.78 -12.39 -0.13
C ALA A 64 -15.40 -12.66 -0.75
N ARG A 65 -15.36 -13.28 -1.93
CA ARG A 65 -14.12 -13.53 -2.66
C ARG A 65 -13.38 -12.24 -3.01
N PHE A 66 -14.10 -11.20 -3.41
CA PHE A 66 -13.50 -9.89 -3.68
C PHE A 66 -12.93 -9.23 -2.42
N ASN A 67 -13.67 -9.31 -1.30
CA ASN A 67 -13.16 -8.83 -0.01
C ASN A 67 -11.91 -9.63 0.43
N TYR A 68 -11.90 -10.94 0.18
CA TYR A 68 -10.78 -11.81 0.52
C TYR A 68 -9.53 -11.49 -0.33
N ALA A 69 -9.68 -11.38 -1.65
CA ALA A 69 -8.60 -10.95 -2.54
C ALA A 69 -8.03 -9.57 -2.13
N THR A 70 -8.91 -8.64 -1.76
CA THR A 70 -8.50 -7.30 -1.29
C THR A 70 -7.73 -7.38 0.03
N LEU A 71 -8.18 -8.20 0.97
CA LEU A 71 -7.50 -8.40 2.25
C LEU A 71 -6.13 -9.07 2.06
N LEU A 72 -6.06 -10.14 1.28
CA LEU A 72 -4.81 -10.84 0.96
C LEU A 72 -3.78 -9.89 0.33
N HIS A 73 -4.21 -9.04 -0.61
CA HIS A 73 -3.34 -8.02 -1.19
C HIS A 73 -2.81 -7.04 -0.12
N ARG A 74 -3.67 -6.58 0.79
CA ARG A 74 -3.25 -5.69 1.90
C ARG A 74 -2.29 -6.35 2.88
N LEU A 75 -2.40 -7.67 3.05
CA LEU A 75 -1.50 -8.49 3.87
C LEU A 75 -0.22 -8.90 3.13
N ASN A 76 0.04 -8.36 1.94
CA ASN A 76 1.16 -8.72 1.05
C ASN A 76 1.16 -10.20 0.58
N LYS A 77 0.05 -10.92 0.75
CA LYS A 77 -0.16 -12.28 0.23
C LYS A 77 -0.58 -12.20 -1.26
N SER A 78 0.23 -11.51 -2.08
CA SER A 78 -0.17 -11.10 -3.44
C SER A 78 -0.40 -12.28 -4.38
N SER A 79 0.36 -13.37 -4.25
CA SER A 79 0.15 -14.59 -5.07
C SER A 79 -1.20 -15.24 -4.76
N GLN A 80 -1.61 -15.32 -3.50
CA GLN A 80 -2.92 -15.84 -3.11
C GLN A 80 -4.04 -14.89 -3.56
N ALA A 81 -3.84 -13.58 -3.42
CA ALA A 81 -4.78 -12.57 -3.89
C ALA A 81 -5.03 -12.69 -5.41
N LEU A 82 -3.98 -13.00 -6.19
CA LEU A 82 -4.09 -13.19 -7.64
C LEU A 82 -4.97 -14.39 -7.99
N VAL A 83 -4.81 -15.52 -7.29
CA VAL A 83 -5.65 -16.70 -7.49
C VAL A 83 -7.12 -16.37 -7.25
N GLU A 84 -7.44 -15.67 -6.16
CA GLU A 84 -8.82 -15.33 -5.81
C GLU A 84 -9.47 -14.34 -6.80
N ILE A 85 -8.69 -13.33 -7.24
CA ILE A 85 -9.24 -12.34 -8.18
C ILE A 85 -9.42 -12.90 -9.60
N GLU A 86 -8.55 -13.82 -10.03
CA GLU A 86 -8.69 -14.50 -11.31
C GLU A 86 -9.97 -15.34 -11.37
N GLN A 87 -10.37 -15.99 -10.28
CA GLN A 87 -11.68 -16.68 -10.20
C GLN A 87 -12.86 -15.72 -10.42
N LEU A 88 -12.76 -14.50 -9.93
CA LEU A 88 -13.78 -13.46 -10.15
C LEU A 88 -13.83 -12.99 -11.61
N LEU A 89 -12.68 -12.88 -12.25
CA LEU A 89 -12.58 -12.51 -13.66
C LEU A 89 -13.15 -13.60 -14.59
N LEU A 90 -13.07 -14.89 -14.20
CA LEU A 90 -13.75 -15.97 -14.95
C LEU A 90 -15.26 -15.81 -14.94
N VAL A 91 -15.84 -15.29 -13.85
CA VAL A 91 -17.29 -15.06 -13.73
C VAL A 91 -17.72 -13.74 -14.37
N SER A 92 -16.92 -12.70 -14.23
CA SER A 92 -17.25 -11.35 -14.73
C SER A 92 -15.99 -10.65 -15.28
N PRO A 93 -15.55 -11.00 -16.51
CA PRO A 93 -14.29 -10.51 -17.09
C PRO A 93 -14.22 -8.99 -17.28
N SER A 94 -15.36 -8.35 -17.50
CA SER A 94 -15.47 -6.90 -17.75
C SER A 94 -15.71 -6.07 -16.48
N ASN A 95 -15.77 -6.71 -15.29
CA ASN A 95 -16.00 -5.95 -14.05
C ASN A 95 -14.81 -5.01 -13.75
N PRO A 96 -15.01 -3.67 -13.73
CA PRO A 96 -13.91 -2.73 -13.61
C PRO A 96 -13.20 -2.81 -12.23
N SER A 97 -13.93 -3.16 -11.16
CA SER A 97 -13.33 -3.30 -9.83
C SER A 97 -12.42 -4.51 -9.77
N TYR A 98 -12.80 -5.63 -10.40
CA TYR A 98 -11.95 -6.82 -10.43
C TYR A 98 -10.71 -6.58 -11.28
N ARG A 99 -10.87 -5.99 -12.47
CA ARG A 99 -9.76 -5.65 -13.36
C ARG A 99 -8.79 -4.66 -12.68
N ASN A 100 -9.30 -3.65 -12.00
CA ASN A 100 -8.46 -2.69 -11.28
C ASN A 100 -7.67 -3.37 -10.14
N LEU A 101 -8.32 -4.20 -9.32
CA LEU A 101 -7.62 -4.93 -8.26
C LEU A 101 -6.58 -5.90 -8.84
N THR A 102 -6.90 -6.57 -9.94
CA THR A 102 -5.94 -7.44 -10.64
C THR A 102 -4.71 -6.66 -11.11
N ALA A 103 -4.90 -5.50 -11.72
CA ALA A 103 -3.79 -4.66 -12.16
C ALA A 103 -2.90 -4.22 -10.99
N VAL A 104 -3.50 -3.84 -9.85
CA VAL A 104 -2.77 -3.52 -8.62
C VAL A 104 -1.96 -4.72 -8.13
N ILE A 105 -2.56 -5.92 -8.08
CA ILE A 105 -1.88 -7.14 -7.61
C ILE A 105 -0.75 -7.52 -8.58
N LEU A 106 -0.99 -7.48 -9.90
CA LEU A 106 0.03 -7.75 -10.91
C LEU A 106 1.25 -6.85 -10.75
N SER A 107 1.05 -5.54 -10.55
CA SER A 107 2.16 -4.63 -10.29
C SER A 107 2.93 -4.99 -9.01
N ARG A 108 2.25 -5.54 -8.00
CA ARG A 108 2.88 -5.94 -6.75
C ARG A 108 3.71 -7.23 -6.88
N VAL A 109 3.31 -8.15 -7.75
CA VAL A 109 4.07 -9.37 -8.05
C VAL A 109 5.14 -9.18 -9.13
N GLY A 110 5.27 -7.95 -9.67
CA GLY A 110 6.28 -7.62 -10.66
C GLY A 110 5.87 -7.86 -12.12
N ASP A 111 4.62 -8.24 -12.38
CA ASP A 111 4.09 -8.41 -13.74
C ASP A 111 3.57 -7.06 -14.27
N TYR A 112 4.52 -6.17 -14.54
CA TYR A 112 4.20 -4.78 -14.91
C TYR A 112 3.56 -4.70 -16.29
N GLU A 113 3.96 -5.54 -17.24
CA GLU A 113 3.43 -5.55 -18.60
C GLU A 113 1.92 -5.89 -18.62
N ARG A 114 1.50 -6.94 -17.90
CA ARG A 114 0.08 -7.25 -17.79
C ARG A 114 -0.68 -6.18 -17.00
N SER A 115 -0.05 -5.61 -15.97
CA SER A 115 -0.65 -4.53 -15.19
C SER A 115 -0.90 -3.28 -16.03
N SER A 116 0.11 -2.80 -16.76
CA SER A 116 -0.01 -1.61 -17.62
C SER A 116 -1.02 -1.81 -18.76
N SER A 117 -1.03 -2.99 -19.38
CA SER A 117 -2.03 -3.35 -20.41
C SER A 117 -3.45 -3.29 -19.85
N MET A 118 -3.67 -3.81 -18.63
CA MET A 118 -5.00 -3.82 -17.99
C MET A 118 -5.45 -2.40 -17.61
N TYR A 119 -4.55 -1.54 -17.12
CA TYR A 119 -4.85 -0.13 -16.87
C TYR A 119 -5.19 0.63 -18.16
N ALA A 120 -4.45 0.40 -19.25
CA ALA A 120 -4.75 1.01 -20.55
C ALA A 120 -6.17 0.68 -21.00
N GLN A 121 -6.55 -0.61 -20.96
CA GLN A 121 -7.91 -1.04 -21.30
C GLN A 121 -8.99 -0.44 -20.39
N LEU A 122 -8.71 -0.34 -19.07
CA LEU A 122 -9.63 0.31 -18.13
C LEU A 122 -9.80 1.80 -18.45
N LEU A 123 -8.75 2.48 -18.89
CA LEU A 123 -8.79 3.90 -19.22
C LEU A 123 -9.49 4.18 -20.57
N ASP A 124 -9.45 3.23 -21.50
CA ASP A 124 -10.28 3.31 -22.74
C ASP A 124 -11.77 3.30 -22.40
N GLU A 125 -12.18 2.53 -21.40
CA GLU A 125 -13.59 2.42 -20.98
C GLU A 125 -13.99 3.50 -19.96
N TYR A 126 -13.07 3.89 -19.07
CA TYR A 126 -13.31 4.82 -17.96
C TYR A 126 -12.30 5.99 -17.94
N PRO A 127 -12.22 6.79 -19.01
CA PRO A 127 -11.19 7.83 -19.16
C PRO A 127 -11.28 8.97 -18.13
N ALA A 128 -12.42 9.10 -17.45
CA ALA A 128 -12.64 10.14 -16.44
C ALA A 128 -12.09 9.80 -15.04
N ASN A 129 -11.59 8.57 -14.82
CA ASN A 129 -11.15 8.12 -13.50
C ASN A 129 -9.71 8.55 -13.19
N ALA A 130 -9.57 9.64 -12.41
CA ALA A 130 -8.26 10.18 -12.03
C ALA A 130 -7.37 9.17 -11.28
N LYS A 131 -7.96 8.30 -10.43
CA LYS A 131 -7.19 7.31 -9.66
C LYS A 131 -6.61 6.22 -10.53
N ILE A 132 -7.32 5.77 -11.56
CA ILE A 132 -6.80 4.78 -12.52
C ILE A 132 -5.64 5.39 -13.30
N TRP A 133 -5.75 6.66 -13.75
CA TRP A 133 -4.65 7.38 -14.39
C TRP A 133 -3.41 7.46 -13.50
N LEU A 134 -3.58 7.76 -12.21
CA LEU A 134 -2.46 7.80 -11.25
C LEU A 134 -1.79 6.43 -11.12
N SER A 135 -2.59 5.37 -10.90
CA SER A 135 -2.07 3.99 -10.76
C SER A 135 -1.36 3.53 -12.04
N TYR A 136 -1.90 3.85 -13.21
CA TYR A 136 -1.23 3.59 -14.49
C TYR A 136 0.12 4.30 -14.58
N GLY A 137 0.18 5.58 -14.19
CA GLY A 137 1.43 6.33 -14.12
C GLY A 137 2.47 5.68 -13.21
N HIS A 138 2.06 5.10 -12.07
CA HIS A 138 3.00 4.39 -11.20
C HIS A 138 3.60 3.14 -11.85
N VAL A 139 2.80 2.37 -12.58
CA VAL A 139 3.29 1.20 -13.32
C VAL A 139 4.23 1.62 -14.44
N LEU A 140 3.85 2.60 -15.24
CA LEU A 140 4.69 3.16 -16.32
C LEU A 140 6.04 3.70 -15.81
N LYS A 141 6.03 4.34 -14.62
CA LYS A 141 7.27 4.77 -13.94
C LYS A 141 8.18 3.60 -13.65
N THR A 142 7.65 2.49 -13.18
CA THR A 142 8.42 1.28 -12.85
C THR A 142 8.94 0.58 -14.10
N GLU A 143 8.18 0.61 -15.19
CA GLU A 143 8.62 0.14 -16.53
C GLU A 143 9.67 1.05 -17.20
N GLY A 144 9.96 2.23 -16.62
CA GLY A 144 10.89 3.21 -17.20
C GLY A 144 10.28 4.02 -18.37
N ARG A 145 8.99 3.92 -18.64
CA ARG A 145 8.25 4.64 -19.69
C ARG A 145 7.91 6.05 -19.22
N GLN A 146 8.95 6.87 -19.09
CA GLN A 146 8.88 8.15 -18.40
C GLN A 146 7.93 9.17 -19.03
N GLU A 147 7.92 9.29 -20.35
CA GLU A 147 7.05 10.25 -21.05
C GLU A 147 5.58 9.91 -20.86
N GLU A 148 5.21 8.64 -21.03
CA GLU A 148 3.86 8.16 -20.84
C GLU A 148 3.43 8.24 -19.35
N CYS A 149 4.36 8.02 -18.43
CA CYS A 149 4.15 8.23 -17.00
C CYS A 149 3.75 9.69 -16.68
N ILE A 150 4.49 10.66 -17.25
CA ILE A 150 4.18 12.08 -17.10
C ILE A 150 2.79 12.39 -17.66
N GLU A 151 2.47 11.86 -18.83
CA GLU A 151 1.15 12.04 -19.45
C GLU A 151 0.03 11.45 -18.59
N ALA A 152 0.23 10.25 -18.05
CA ALA A 152 -0.74 9.61 -17.16
C ALA A 152 -1.00 10.45 -15.89
N TYR A 153 0.05 10.97 -15.24
CA TYR A 153 -0.12 11.85 -14.08
C TYR A 153 -0.80 13.19 -14.46
N ARG A 154 -0.49 13.75 -15.64
CA ARG A 154 -1.19 14.94 -16.14
C ARG A 154 -2.66 14.67 -16.40
N ASN A 155 -2.99 13.54 -16.96
CA ASN A 155 -4.37 13.09 -17.15
C ASN A 155 -5.11 12.92 -15.81
N SER A 156 -4.45 12.42 -14.78
CA SER A 156 -5.00 12.35 -13.42
C SER A 156 -5.33 13.75 -12.88
N ILE A 157 -4.39 14.68 -12.99
CA ILE A 157 -4.54 16.08 -12.55
C ILE A 157 -5.68 16.79 -13.28
N GLU A 158 -5.80 16.62 -14.59
CA GLU A 158 -6.84 17.24 -15.40
C GLU A 158 -8.24 16.81 -14.94
N ARG A 159 -8.40 15.56 -14.58
CA ARG A 159 -9.69 14.98 -14.13
C ARG A 159 -10.00 15.28 -12.67
N ASN A 160 -8.97 15.41 -11.84
CA ASN A 160 -9.12 15.83 -10.46
C ASN A 160 -7.99 16.79 -10.04
N PRO A 161 -8.17 18.10 -10.26
CA PRO A 161 -7.16 19.10 -9.92
C PRO A 161 -6.83 19.22 -8.42
N SER A 162 -7.65 18.66 -7.52
CA SER A 162 -7.39 18.65 -6.07
C SER A 162 -6.70 17.36 -5.59
N PHE A 163 -6.31 16.47 -6.49
CA PHE A 163 -5.63 15.23 -6.17
C PHE A 163 -4.12 15.45 -5.98
N GLY A 164 -3.72 15.76 -4.75
CA GLY A 164 -2.35 16.13 -4.38
C GLY A 164 -1.31 15.06 -4.74
N GLU A 165 -1.66 13.79 -4.59
CA GLU A 165 -0.77 12.66 -4.89
C GLU A 165 -0.27 12.67 -6.35
N ALA A 166 -1.09 13.10 -7.30
CA ALA A 166 -0.69 13.17 -8.70
C ALA A 166 0.40 14.24 -8.94
N TYR A 167 0.30 15.38 -8.25
CA TYR A 167 1.35 16.42 -8.31
C TYR A 167 2.63 15.98 -7.60
N TRP A 168 2.50 15.35 -6.42
CA TRP A 168 3.66 14.80 -5.72
C TRP A 168 4.35 13.70 -6.53
N SER A 169 3.59 12.86 -7.22
CA SER A 169 4.14 11.83 -8.11
C SER A 169 4.95 12.42 -9.26
N LEU A 170 4.52 13.53 -9.86
CA LEU A 170 5.30 14.29 -10.83
C LEU A 170 6.59 14.88 -10.21
N ALA A 171 6.49 15.48 -9.02
CA ALA A 171 7.63 16.03 -8.28
C ALA A 171 8.71 14.96 -8.04
N ASN A 172 8.28 13.73 -7.72
CA ASN A 172 9.16 12.59 -7.44
C ASN A 172 9.85 11.99 -8.65
N LEU A 173 9.52 12.41 -9.88
CA LEU A 173 10.23 11.96 -11.08
C LEU A 173 11.66 12.56 -11.21
N LYS A 174 12.04 13.51 -10.35
CA LYS A 174 13.34 14.20 -10.30
C LYS A 174 13.73 14.97 -11.56
N THR A 175 13.44 14.43 -12.74
CA THR A 175 13.69 15.04 -14.06
C THR A 175 12.58 15.97 -14.50
N PHE A 176 11.38 15.84 -13.93
CA PHE A 176 10.23 16.70 -14.21
C PHE A 176 10.40 18.06 -13.53
N ARG A 177 10.00 19.13 -14.25
CA ARG A 177 10.02 20.51 -13.74
C ARG A 177 8.64 21.15 -13.90
N PHE A 178 8.11 21.68 -12.83
CA PHE A 178 6.83 22.39 -12.85
C PHE A 178 6.93 23.75 -13.54
N SER A 179 5.97 24.05 -14.40
CA SER A 179 5.80 25.35 -15.00
C SER A 179 5.23 26.37 -13.98
N LYS A 180 5.28 27.67 -14.31
CA LYS A 180 4.62 28.70 -13.51
C LYS A 180 3.11 28.47 -13.39
N LYS A 181 2.47 27.95 -14.45
CA LYS A 181 1.04 27.60 -14.46
C LYS A 181 0.73 26.48 -13.46
N ASP A 182 1.58 25.46 -13.39
CA ASP A 182 1.40 24.37 -12.43
C ASP A 182 1.49 24.87 -10.98
N MET A 183 2.51 25.70 -10.68
CA MET A 183 2.65 26.27 -9.33
C MET A 183 1.45 27.14 -8.95
N THR A 184 0.96 27.96 -9.87
CA THR A 184 -0.25 28.76 -9.63
C THR A 184 -1.45 27.84 -9.35
N ALA A 185 -1.61 26.77 -10.12
CA ALA A 185 -2.69 25.81 -9.92
C ALA A 185 -2.59 25.12 -8.55
N MET A 186 -1.41 24.67 -8.15
CA MET A 186 -1.18 24.06 -6.83
C MET A 186 -1.50 25.04 -5.69
N ASN A 187 -1.02 26.29 -5.76
CA ASN A 187 -1.30 27.33 -4.77
C ASN A 187 -2.81 27.61 -4.62
N LEU A 188 -3.57 27.61 -5.72
CA LEU A 188 -5.02 27.76 -5.67
C LEU A 188 -5.71 26.56 -4.99
N GLN A 189 -5.17 25.35 -5.13
CA GLN A 189 -5.72 24.19 -4.44
C GLN A 189 -5.47 24.24 -2.93
N VAL A 190 -4.25 24.57 -2.51
CA VAL A 190 -3.88 24.70 -1.08
C VAL A 190 -4.76 25.69 -0.33
N GLN A 191 -5.27 26.72 -1.00
CA GLN A 191 -6.16 27.72 -0.39
C GLN A 191 -7.59 27.24 -0.15
N LYS A 192 -7.99 26.07 -0.68
CA LYS A 192 -9.36 25.57 -0.54
C LYS A 192 -9.59 24.92 0.82
N ASP A 193 -10.63 25.33 1.53
CA ASP A 193 -11.05 24.71 2.80
C ASP A 193 -11.54 23.26 2.63
N THR A 194 -11.97 22.90 1.42
CA THR A 194 -12.46 21.54 1.09
C THR A 194 -11.35 20.55 0.79
N LEU A 195 -10.08 21.01 0.74
CA LEU A 195 -8.95 20.13 0.49
C LEU A 195 -8.69 19.21 1.70
N THR A 196 -8.51 17.92 1.45
CA THR A 196 -8.16 16.99 2.52
C THR A 196 -6.77 17.30 3.09
N GLN A 197 -6.52 16.94 4.34
CA GLN A 197 -5.19 17.12 4.95
C GLN A 197 -4.12 16.33 4.18
N GLU A 198 -4.46 15.13 3.72
CA GLU A 198 -3.56 14.28 2.93
C GLU A 198 -3.17 14.97 1.60
N ASP A 199 -4.14 15.42 0.82
CA ASP A 199 -3.86 16.15 -0.41
C ASP A 199 -3.07 17.45 -0.14
N ARG A 200 -3.39 18.17 0.93
CA ARG A 200 -2.65 19.39 1.33
C ARG A 200 -1.16 19.08 1.57
N ILE A 201 -0.86 18.04 2.32
CA ILE A 201 0.52 17.59 2.56
C ILE A 201 1.24 17.31 1.22
N GLN A 202 0.58 16.61 0.31
CA GLN A 202 1.15 16.28 -1.00
C GLN A 202 1.41 17.53 -1.85
N PHE A 203 0.51 18.52 -1.81
CA PHE A 203 0.72 19.79 -2.49
C PHE A 203 1.88 20.59 -1.90
N GLU A 204 1.99 20.65 -0.57
CA GLU A 204 3.10 21.36 0.08
C GLU A 204 4.44 20.76 -0.33
N PHE A 205 4.57 19.43 -0.32
CA PHE A 205 5.78 18.77 -0.80
C PHE A 205 6.06 19.02 -2.29
N ALA A 206 5.04 19.01 -3.14
CA ALA A 206 5.19 19.30 -4.57
C ALA A 206 5.60 20.76 -4.83
N LEU A 207 5.04 21.72 -4.08
CA LEU A 207 5.42 23.14 -4.13
C LEU A 207 6.85 23.35 -3.60
N GLY A 208 7.21 22.70 -2.51
CA GLY A 208 8.57 22.72 -1.99
C GLY A 208 9.59 22.24 -3.03
N LYS A 209 9.31 21.13 -3.71
CA LYS A 209 10.15 20.64 -4.81
C LYS A 209 10.19 21.59 -5.99
N ALA A 210 9.05 22.21 -6.35
CA ALA A 210 8.98 23.16 -7.45
C ALA A 210 9.77 24.45 -7.16
N ALA A 211 9.83 24.90 -5.92
CA ALA A 211 10.64 26.04 -5.47
C ALA A 211 12.13 25.67 -5.44
N GLU A 212 12.49 24.48 -4.92
CA GLU A 212 13.86 23.94 -4.93
C GLU A 212 14.43 23.91 -6.38
N ASP A 213 13.65 23.43 -7.33
CA ASP A 213 14.05 23.37 -8.74
C ASP A 213 14.31 24.73 -9.38
N LYS A 214 13.83 25.80 -8.76
CA LYS A 214 14.08 27.20 -9.16
C LYS A 214 15.15 27.89 -8.32
N ALA A 215 15.80 27.14 -7.43
CA ALA A 215 16.76 27.64 -6.44
C ALA A 215 16.19 28.68 -5.48
N ASP A 216 14.87 28.70 -5.30
CA ASP A 216 14.19 29.47 -4.26
C ASP A 216 14.11 28.62 -2.99
N TYR A 217 15.24 28.55 -2.29
CA TYR A 217 15.39 27.66 -1.14
C TYR A 217 14.62 28.12 0.10
N GLU A 218 14.38 29.41 0.25
CA GLU A 218 13.58 29.96 1.34
C GLU A 218 12.11 29.50 1.20
N LEU A 219 11.51 29.72 0.06
CA LEU A 219 10.16 29.26 -0.25
C LEU A 219 10.04 27.73 -0.24
N SER A 220 11.07 27.04 -0.71
CA SER A 220 11.13 25.58 -0.66
C SER A 220 11.08 25.05 0.78
N PHE A 221 11.87 25.66 1.68
CA PHE A 221 11.89 25.30 3.09
C PHE A 221 10.52 25.56 3.75
N GLU A 222 9.89 26.70 3.50
CA GLU A 222 8.57 27.04 4.02
C GLU A 222 7.53 25.95 3.67
N HIS A 223 7.47 25.54 2.41
CA HIS A 223 6.55 24.50 1.96
C HIS A 223 6.87 23.13 2.59
N TYR A 224 8.15 22.73 2.65
CA TYR A 224 8.53 21.47 3.30
C TYR A 224 8.23 21.49 4.80
N ASP A 225 8.47 22.60 5.50
CA ASP A 225 8.15 22.74 6.92
C ASP A 225 6.64 22.64 7.17
N GLN A 226 5.83 23.32 6.35
CA GLN A 226 4.38 23.24 6.39
C GLN A 226 3.89 21.80 6.17
N GLY A 227 4.36 21.14 5.12
CA GLY A 227 3.99 19.75 4.79
C GLY A 227 4.37 18.78 5.91
N ASN A 228 5.58 18.94 6.49
CA ASN A 228 6.04 18.11 7.60
C ASN A 228 5.25 18.39 8.89
N SER A 229 4.90 19.63 9.17
CA SER A 229 4.10 20.01 10.34
C SER A 229 2.71 19.36 10.28
N LEU A 230 2.03 19.48 9.13
CA LEU A 230 0.73 18.84 8.90
C LEU A 230 0.83 17.31 9.01
N HIS A 231 1.88 16.71 8.45
CA HIS A 231 2.08 15.26 8.53
C HIS A 231 2.31 14.81 9.98
N ARG A 232 3.07 15.59 10.75
CA ARG A 232 3.36 15.28 12.17
C ARG A 232 2.11 15.29 13.05
N GLU A 233 1.09 16.13 12.76
CA GLU A 233 -0.17 16.14 13.51
C GLU A 233 -0.89 14.78 13.49
N GLY A 234 -0.74 14.02 12.39
CA GLY A 234 -1.33 12.68 12.22
C GLY A 234 -0.48 11.54 12.84
N ILE A 235 0.77 11.81 13.24
CA ILE A 235 1.70 10.78 13.70
C ILE A 235 1.78 10.79 15.24
N ARG A 236 1.44 9.66 15.84
CA ARG A 236 1.74 9.40 17.27
C ARG A 236 3.12 8.76 17.37
N TYR A 237 4.14 9.60 17.51
CA TYR A 237 5.51 9.12 17.73
C TYR A 237 5.77 8.91 19.21
N ASP A 238 6.09 7.67 19.58
CA ASP A 238 6.47 7.27 20.94
C ASP A 238 7.99 7.00 20.99
N ALA A 239 8.76 8.00 21.41
CA ALA A 239 10.20 7.91 21.52
C ALA A 239 10.63 6.93 22.62
N ASP A 240 9.92 6.90 23.74
CA ASP A 240 10.23 6.04 24.88
C ASP A 240 9.94 4.58 24.55
N GLY A 241 8.83 4.31 23.86
CA GLY A 241 8.49 2.99 23.33
C GLY A 241 9.53 2.47 22.35
N ASN A 242 10.02 3.31 21.44
CA ASN A 242 11.09 2.95 20.52
C ASN A 242 12.42 2.64 21.25
N THR A 243 12.77 3.43 22.25
CA THR A 243 13.96 3.20 23.10
C THR A 243 13.83 1.88 23.85
N ALA A 244 12.69 1.64 24.49
CA ALA A 244 12.41 0.40 25.21
C ALA A 244 12.45 -0.84 24.29
N ARG A 245 11.92 -0.71 23.05
CA ARG A 245 12.01 -1.77 22.02
C ARG A 245 13.47 -2.05 21.67
N THR A 246 14.26 -1.02 21.41
CA THR A 246 15.69 -1.16 21.10
C THR A 246 16.45 -1.84 22.22
N ASP A 247 16.19 -1.49 23.46
CA ASP A 247 16.82 -2.10 24.63
C ASP A 247 16.41 -3.56 24.85
N ARG A 248 15.16 -3.91 24.53
CA ARG A 248 14.72 -5.32 24.50
C ARG A 248 15.49 -6.13 23.45
N LEU A 249 15.62 -5.58 22.24
CA LEU A 249 16.39 -6.23 21.16
C LEU A 249 17.85 -6.43 21.56
N LYS A 250 18.52 -5.43 22.13
CA LYS A 250 19.91 -5.54 22.62
C LYS A 250 20.07 -6.62 23.69
N ARG A 251 19.09 -6.72 24.61
CA ARG A 251 19.11 -7.76 25.66
C ARG A 251 18.86 -9.16 25.10
N LYS A 252 18.03 -9.29 24.04
CA LYS A 252 17.70 -10.58 23.44
C LYS A 252 18.80 -11.09 22.51
N PHE A 253 19.31 -10.25 21.63
CA PHE A 253 20.30 -10.63 20.61
C PHE A 253 21.75 -10.48 21.14
N THR A 254 22.10 -11.30 22.12
CA THR A 254 23.45 -11.37 22.68
C THR A 254 24.34 -12.30 21.83
N SER A 255 25.66 -12.24 22.07
CA SER A 255 26.60 -13.19 21.43
C SER A 255 26.29 -14.64 21.78
N GLU A 256 25.79 -14.91 22.99
CA GLU A 256 25.37 -16.25 23.42
C GLU A 256 24.13 -16.71 22.66
N PHE A 257 23.10 -15.85 22.56
CA PHE A 257 21.89 -16.13 21.79
C PHE A 257 22.22 -16.55 20.35
N LEU A 258 23.18 -15.86 19.71
CA LEU A 258 23.59 -16.18 18.32
C LEU A 258 24.41 -17.48 18.26
N LYS A 259 25.30 -17.73 19.24
CA LYS A 259 26.09 -18.98 19.31
C LYS A 259 25.22 -20.20 19.48
N ASP A 260 24.21 -20.15 20.36
CA ASP A 260 23.29 -21.25 20.64
C ASP A 260 22.45 -21.64 19.42
N ARG A 261 22.35 -20.76 18.44
CA ARG A 261 21.61 -20.96 17.20
C ARG A 261 22.47 -21.22 15.97
N THR A 262 23.79 -21.35 16.18
CA THR A 262 24.71 -21.71 15.09
C THR A 262 24.33 -23.07 14.54
N GLY A 263 24.09 -23.17 13.22
CA GLY A 263 23.69 -24.40 12.54
C GLY A 263 22.19 -24.74 12.61
N SER A 264 21.35 -23.89 13.23
CA SER A 264 19.90 -24.11 13.26
C SER A 264 19.17 -23.56 12.02
N GLY A 265 19.87 -22.83 11.15
CA GLY A 265 19.33 -22.30 9.91
C GLY A 265 19.39 -23.28 8.73
N HIS A 266 18.83 -22.88 7.60
CA HIS A 266 18.94 -23.62 6.35
C HIS A 266 20.35 -23.43 5.75
N ASP A 267 21.01 -24.51 5.41
CA ASP A 267 22.37 -24.49 4.83
C ASP A 267 22.32 -24.19 3.33
N THR A 268 22.17 -22.93 3.00
CA THR A 268 22.18 -22.43 1.61
C THR A 268 23.00 -21.14 1.52
N ALA A 269 23.79 -21.02 0.46
CA ALA A 269 24.55 -19.81 0.14
C ALA A 269 23.83 -18.92 -0.91
N ALA A 270 22.61 -19.27 -1.31
CA ALA A 270 21.90 -18.58 -2.38
C ALA A 270 21.46 -17.13 -2.01
N PRO A 271 20.86 -16.85 -0.82
CA PRO A 271 20.45 -15.50 -0.49
C PRO A 271 21.62 -14.59 -0.14
N ILE A 272 21.62 -13.38 -0.71
CA ILE A 272 22.53 -12.29 -0.34
C ILE A 272 21.68 -11.21 0.36
N PHE A 273 21.92 -10.99 1.67
CA PHE A 273 21.21 -9.98 2.44
C PHE A 273 22.01 -8.69 2.50
N ILE A 274 21.41 -7.59 2.01
CA ILE A 274 21.96 -6.24 2.14
C ILE A 274 21.32 -5.58 3.35
N VAL A 275 22.12 -5.30 4.38
CA VAL A 275 21.65 -4.71 5.63
C VAL A 275 22.28 -3.34 5.82
N GLY A 276 21.48 -2.35 6.13
CA GLY A 276 21.95 -0.97 6.33
C GLY A 276 20.87 -0.04 6.87
N MET A 277 21.28 1.18 7.20
CA MET A 277 20.35 2.24 7.55
C MET A 277 19.60 2.72 6.30
N PRO A 278 18.36 3.23 6.44
CA PRO A 278 17.69 3.90 5.32
C PRO A 278 18.61 4.96 4.69
N ARG A 279 18.62 5.05 3.37
CA ARG A 279 19.46 5.99 2.58
C ARG A 279 20.97 5.75 2.65
N SER A 280 21.43 4.57 3.06
CA SER A 280 22.85 4.20 3.13
C SER A 280 23.44 3.70 1.79
N GLY A 281 22.64 3.67 0.71
CA GLY A 281 23.10 3.22 -0.61
C GLY A 281 22.82 1.74 -0.88
N SER A 282 21.93 1.09 -0.11
CA SER A 282 21.55 -0.31 -0.30
C SER A 282 21.10 -0.63 -1.74
N THR A 283 20.27 0.22 -2.34
CA THR A 283 19.83 0.09 -3.73
C THR A 283 20.99 0.13 -4.73
N LEU A 284 21.99 1.00 -4.52
CA LEU A 284 23.17 1.06 -5.37
C LEU A 284 23.98 -0.22 -5.28
N LEU A 285 24.18 -0.74 -4.06
CA LEU A 285 24.89 -1.99 -3.83
C LEU A 285 24.15 -3.18 -4.48
N GLU A 286 22.82 -3.22 -4.35
CA GLU A 286 21.98 -4.21 -5.02
C GLU A 286 22.17 -4.17 -6.54
N GLN A 287 22.10 -3.00 -7.14
CA GLN A 287 22.29 -2.84 -8.59
C GLN A 287 23.69 -3.25 -9.06
N ILE A 288 24.72 -2.97 -8.26
CA ILE A 288 26.09 -3.44 -8.55
C ILE A 288 26.15 -4.96 -8.54
N LEU A 289 25.57 -5.61 -7.52
CA LEU A 289 25.54 -7.08 -7.43
C LEU A 289 24.71 -7.70 -8.55
N ALA A 290 23.52 -7.14 -8.82
CA ALA A 290 22.61 -7.60 -9.86
C ALA A 290 23.14 -7.40 -11.31
N SER A 291 24.20 -6.60 -11.48
CA SER A 291 24.89 -6.52 -12.78
C SER A 291 25.66 -7.79 -13.13
N HIS A 292 25.88 -8.69 -12.17
CA HIS A 292 26.54 -9.97 -12.41
C HIS A 292 25.52 -11.01 -12.90
N SER A 293 25.85 -11.76 -13.95
CA SER A 293 24.94 -12.71 -14.62
C SER A 293 24.42 -13.87 -13.74
N LEU A 294 25.04 -14.13 -12.60
CA LEU A 294 24.61 -15.16 -11.64
C LEU A 294 23.84 -14.58 -10.45
N VAL A 295 23.60 -13.29 -10.41
CA VAL A 295 22.92 -12.63 -9.30
C VAL A 295 21.63 -11.97 -9.81
N GLU A 296 20.52 -12.38 -9.25
CA GLU A 296 19.22 -11.76 -9.49
C GLU A 296 18.97 -10.70 -8.41
N GLY A 297 18.71 -9.46 -8.82
CA GLY A 297 18.27 -8.39 -7.93
C GLY A 297 16.78 -8.51 -7.67
N THR A 298 16.41 -8.40 -6.40
CA THR A 298 15.00 -8.36 -6.00
C THR A 298 14.59 -6.92 -5.68
N THR A 299 13.36 -6.73 -5.24
CA THR A 299 12.91 -5.46 -4.66
C THR A 299 12.98 -5.53 -3.12
N GLU A 300 12.69 -4.43 -2.43
CA GLU A 300 12.47 -4.47 -0.97
C GLU A 300 11.22 -5.33 -0.67
N LEU A 301 11.46 -6.63 -0.48
CA LEU A 301 10.40 -7.61 -0.24
C LEU A 301 9.86 -7.47 1.19
N PRO A 302 8.53 -7.46 1.37
CA PRO A 302 7.92 -7.37 2.69
C PRO A 302 7.97 -8.67 3.49
N ASP A 303 8.42 -9.78 2.86
CA ASP A 303 8.34 -11.14 3.40
C ASP A 303 9.08 -11.30 4.71
N ILE A 304 10.27 -10.72 4.87
CA ILE A 304 11.03 -10.78 6.13
C ILE A 304 10.27 -10.09 7.27
N ILE A 305 9.64 -8.94 6.98
CA ILE A 305 8.85 -8.22 7.97
C ILE A 305 7.60 -9.02 8.32
N SER A 306 6.93 -9.61 7.32
CA SER A 306 5.73 -10.44 7.51
C SER A 306 6.05 -11.67 8.37
N MET A 307 7.12 -12.41 8.05
CA MET A 307 7.58 -13.56 8.85
C MET A 307 7.92 -13.15 10.29
N ALA A 308 8.59 -12.02 10.48
CA ALA A 308 8.92 -11.53 11.82
C ALA A 308 7.68 -11.18 12.65
N LEU A 309 6.63 -10.65 12.01
CA LEU A 309 5.35 -10.35 12.66
C LEU A 309 4.59 -11.63 13.02
N GLU A 310 4.53 -12.60 12.11
CA GLU A 310 3.91 -13.92 12.35
C GLU A 310 4.58 -14.65 13.52
N MET A 311 5.91 -14.72 13.53
CA MET A 311 6.67 -15.33 14.63
C MET A 311 6.47 -14.60 15.97
N SER A 312 6.26 -13.28 15.94
CA SER A 312 6.00 -12.50 17.17
C SER A 312 4.61 -12.78 17.71
N ALA A 313 3.61 -12.91 16.84
CA ALA A 313 2.23 -13.25 17.24
C ALA A 313 2.12 -14.66 17.84
N GLU A 314 2.90 -15.63 17.33
CA GLU A 314 2.97 -16.98 17.89
C GLU A 314 3.72 -17.02 19.23
N GLY A 315 4.72 -16.14 19.43
CA GLY A 315 5.48 -16.04 20.68
C GLY A 315 4.66 -15.49 21.84
N ASP A 316 3.83 -14.48 21.59
CA ASP A 316 2.93 -13.89 22.61
C ASP A 316 1.76 -14.81 23.01
N ALA A 317 1.48 -15.86 22.24
CA ALA A 317 0.46 -16.87 22.57
C ALA A 317 1.00 -17.98 23.49
N ASN A 318 2.32 -18.03 23.71
CA ASN A 318 3.00 -19.06 24.52
C ASN A 318 3.69 -18.52 25.79
N ASP A 319 3.64 -17.22 26.07
CA ASP A 319 4.02 -16.56 27.32
C ASP A 319 2.76 -16.13 28.10
#